data_db65fe7d612666c1deb3f4f72f2a89eb
#
_entry.id   db65fe7d612666c1deb3f4f72f2a89eb
#
_cell.length_a   1.000
_cell.length_b   1.000
_cell.length_c   1.000
_cell.angle_alpha   90.00
_cell.angle_beta   90.00
_cell.angle_gamma   90.00
#
_symmetry.space_group_name_H-M   'P 1'
#
loop_
_entity.id
_entity.type
_entity.pdbx_description
1 polymer ?
#
loop_
_entity_poly.entity_id
_entity_poly.type
_entity_poly.pdbx_seq_one_letter_code
_entity_poly.pdbx_strand_id
1 'polypeptide(L)'
;MHKFISMTNIKQIDTMNDENILIVDNVSVSYTVDGKTNSILDSISFSIKQGEIVALVGESGCGKSITAQTILRLLPYPYGEITSGSVLFKKKDILKIPLSQLYTIRGKEIGIIFQDSFSALDPLLSVKKQIEEVYKIHCKSSMKKKDYKHAVIEILKTVGFIDPIQVMHAYPHELSGGMQQRVMIAIALAASPSLLIADEPTTSLDIVTQMYIIQLLKEIQYEKNISVLFITHDMHIVNKIADSVVVMYAGQVVESGKTDEVLAEPLHPYTRALLEVMHPDIRTSKRFPVITCISEMNLLQSDNFCRFLSRCSIAQDRCACEKPELIKKSNTHFVRCFYAGRK
;
A
#
# COMPACT_ATOMS: atom_id res chain seq x y z
N MET A 1 -48.55 0.77 12.87
CA MET A 1 -47.48 0.63 13.88
C MET A 1 -46.71 -0.65 13.61
N HIS A 2 -45.72 -0.62 12.76
CA HIS A 2 -44.71 -1.68 12.63
C HIS A 2 -43.38 -1.00 12.36
N LYS A 3 -42.50 -1.04 13.37
CA LYS A 3 -41.09 -0.63 13.28
C LYS A 3 -40.34 -1.66 12.41
N PHE A 4 -39.96 -1.29 11.20
CA PHE A 4 -38.93 -1.97 10.46
C PHE A 4 -37.58 -1.61 11.07
N ILE A 5 -37.01 -2.52 11.86
CA ILE A 5 -35.61 -2.46 12.25
C ILE A 5 -34.82 -2.98 11.05
N SER A 6 -34.16 -2.08 10.36
CA SER A 6 -33.20 -2.42 9.32
C SER A 6 -31.93 -2.97 10.03
N MET A 7 -31.81 -4.27 10.08
CA MET A 7 -30.54 -4.93 10.41
C MET A 7 -29.62 -4.89 9.19
N THR A 8 -28.81 -3.87 9.08
CA THR A 8 -27.71 -3.83 8.13
C THR A 8 -26.57 -4.69 8.71
N ASN A 9 -26.56 -5.96 8.36
CA ASN A 9 -25.46 -6.87 8.61
C ASN A 9 -24.36 -6.64 7.57
N ILE A 10 -23.43 -5.72 7.83
CA ILE A 10 -22.15 -5.66 7.13
C ILE A 10 -21.12 -6.48 7.91
N LYS A 11 -21.13 -7.80 7.69
CA LYS A 11 -20.00 -8.69 7.99
C LYS A 11 -19.40 -9.11 6.65
N GLN A 12 -18.51 -8.30 6.08
CA GLN A 12 -18.02 -8.53 4.72
C GLN A 12 -16.52 -8.77 4.56
N ILE A 13 -15.77 -8.78 5.64
CA ILE A 13 -14.42 -9.34 5.64
C ILE A 13 -14.42 -10.40 6.71
N ASP A 14 -13.82 -11.58 6.46
CA ASP A 14 -13.56 -12.58 7.49
C ASP A 14 -12.61 -11.99 8.53
N THR A 15 -13.16 -11.15 9.42
CA THR A 15 -12.42 -10.33 10.40
C THR A 15 -11.82 -11.17 11.54
N MET A 16 -12.04 -12.49 11.53
CA MET A 16 -11.62 -13.40 12.61
C MET A 16 -10.79 -14.60 12.14
N ASN A 17 -10.14 -14.53 10.97
CA ASN A 17 -9.14 -15.54 10.68
C ASN A 17 -7.88 -15.21 11.47
N ASP A 18 -7.40 -16.11 12.31
CA ASP A 18 -6.18 -15.95 13.13
C ASP A 18 -4.92 -15.69 12.30
N GLU A 19 -5.03 -15.83 10.97
CA GLU A 19 -3.98 -15.67 9.99
C GLU A 19 -3.69 -14.20 9.59
N ASN A 20 -4.61 -13.24 9.85
CA ASN A 20 -4.44 -11.86 9.40
C ASN A 20 -3.51 -11.08 10.35
N ILE A 21 -2.43 -10.51 9.77
CA ILE A 21 -1.52 -9.62 10.49
C ILE A 21 -2.02 -8.18 10.51
N LEU A 22 -2.64 -7.74 9.40
CA LEU A 22 -3.24 -6.41 9.24
C LEU A 22 -4.67 -6.54 8.72
N ILE A 23 -5.59 -5.78 9.31
CA ILE A 23 -6.96 -5.60 8.82
C ILE A 23 -7.24 -4.10 8.80
N VAL A 24 -7.55 -3.57 7.64
CA VAL A 24 -8.10 -2.23 7.44
C VAL A 24 -9.59 -2.38 7.21
N ASP A 25 -10.43 -1.80 8.09
CA ASP A 25 -11.87 -2.00 8.07
C ASP A 25 -12.63 -0.66 8.02
N ASN A 26 -13.31 -0.41 6.90
CA ASN A 26 -14.15 0.77 6.63
C ASN A 26 -13.47 2.11 6.96
N VAL A 27 -12.17 2.23 6.67
CA VAL A 27 -11.39 3.42 6.98
C VAL A 27 -11.71 4.53 6.00
N SER A 28 -12.06 5.70 6.55
CA SER A 28 -12.27 6.93 5.80
C SER A 28 -11.35 8.03 6.31
N VAL A 29 -10.84 8.84 5.38
CA VAL A 29 -9.92 9.95 5.67
C VAL A 29 -10.38 11.19 4.92
N SER A 30 -10.38 12.33 5.59
CA SER A 30 -10.62 13.63 4.98
C SER A 30 -9.44 14.57 5.18
N TYR A 31 -9.29 15.50 4.23
CA TYR A 31 -8.35 16.62 4.34
C TYR A 31 -9.12 17.92 4.30
N THR A 32 -8.81 18.82 5.25
CA THR A 32 -9.36 20.17 5.30
C THR A 32 -8.28 21.17 4.93
N VAL A 33 -8.47 21.86 3.80
CA VAL A 33 -7.57 22.91 3.30
C VAL A 33 -8.42 24.13 2.96
N ASP A 34 -8.06 25.30 3.47
CA ASP A 34 -8.79 26.56 3.23
C ASP A 34 -10.28 26.49 3.58
N GLY A 35 -10.62 25.76 4.64
CA GLY A 35 -12.02 25.58 5.11
C GLY A 35 -12.86 24.63 4.25
N LYS A 36 -12.28 24.00 3.22
CA LYS A 36 -12.93 22.97 2.42
C LYS A 36 -12.45 21.58 2.85
N THR A 37 -13.40 20.71 3.19
CA THR A 37 -13.11 19.31 3.54
C THR A 37 -13.35 18.41 2.34
N ASN A 38 -12.34 17.67 1.93
CA ASN A 38 -12.40 16.70 0.85
C ASN A 38 -12.21 15.29 1.40
N SER A 39 -13.05 14.34 0.98
CA SER A 39 -12.91 12.92 1.31
C SER A 39 -11.82 12.31 0.43
N ILE A 40 -10.70 11.90 1.04
CA ILE A 40 -9.57 11.31 0.33
C ILE A 40 -9.67 9.79 0.28
N LEU A 41 -10.02 9.17 1.41
CA LEU A 41 -10.33 7.74 1.49
C LEU A 41 -11.78 7.58 1.93
N ASP A 42 -12.48 6.65 1.30
CA ASP A 42 -13.89 6.43 1.52
C ASP A 42 -14.18 4.94 1.73
N SER A 43 -14.32 4.56 2.98
CA SER A 43 -14.69 3.22 3.43
C SER A 43 -13.82 2.13 2.79
N ILE A 44 -12.48 2.31 2.86
CA ILE A 44 -11.55 1.31 2.34
C ILE A 44 -11.47 0.12 3.30
N SER A 45 -11.47 -1.08 2.73
CA SER A 45 -11.38 -2.31 3.50
C SER A 45 -10.55 -3.35 2.76
N PHE A 46 -9.56 -3.91 3.43
CA PHE A 46 -8.74 -5.04 2.97
C PHE A 46 -7.98 -5.67 4.13
N SER A 47 -7.39 -6.83 3.92
CA SER A 47 -6.56 -7.50 4.93
C SER A 47 -5.29 -8.06 4.32
N ILE A 48 -4.28 -8.29 5.16
CA ILE A 48 -3.02 -8.93 4.81
C ILE A 48 -2.81 -10.10 5.78
N LYS A 49 -2.56 -11.28 5.24
CA LYS A 49 -2.22 -12.45 6.04
C LYS A 49 -0.75 -12.44 6.43
N GLN A 50 -0.41 -13.23 7.45
CA GLN A 50 0.99 -13.44 7.81
C GLN A 50 1.76 -14.05 6.65
N GLY A 51 2.89 -13.43 6.28
CA GLY A 51 3.74 -13.87 5.18
C GLY A 51 3.18 -13.62 3.77
N GLU A 52 2.07 -12.88 3.62
CA GLU A 52 1.47 -12.55 2.33
C GLU A 52 2.03 -11.24 1.77
N ILE A 53 2.18 -11.17 0.44
CA ILE A 53 2.42 -9.93 -0.29
C ILE A 53 1.10 -9.47 -0.89
N VAL A 54 0.55 -8.37 -0.39
CA VAL A 54 -0.64 -7.72 -0.95
C VAL A 54 -0.20 -6.47 -1.73
N ALA A 55 -0.55 -6.42 -3.01
CA ALA A 55 -0.33 -5.24 -3.82
C ALA A 55 -1.51 -4.27 -3.71
N LEU A 56 -1.24 -2.99 -3.42
CA LEU A 56 -2.21 -1.90 -3.47
C LEU A 56 -1.94 -1.08 -4.73
N VAL A 57 -2.87 -1.12 -5.69
CA VAL A 57 -2.65 -0.55 -7.03
C VAL A 57 -3.71 0.44 -7.42
N GLY A 58 -3.35 1.36 -8.33
CA GLY A 58 -4.24 2.36 -8.88
C GLY A 58 -3.46 3.54 -9.46
N GLU A 59 -4.15 4.47 -10.11
CA GLU A 59 -3.55 5.68 -10.65
C GLU A 59 -2.91 6.55 -9.56
N SER A 60 -2.00 7.46 -9.98
CA SER A 60 -1.43 8.46 -9.06
C SER A 60 -2.56 9.32 -8.48
N GLY A 61 -2.50 9.65 -7.19
CA GLY A 61 -3.54 10.45 -6.52
C GLY A 61 -4.76 9.68 -6.02
N CYS A 62 -4.93 8.37 -6.32
CA CYS A 62 -6.11 7.61 -5.89
C CYS A 62 -6.14 7.25 -4.38
N GLY A 63 -5.14 7.65 -3.58
CA GLY A 63 -5.13 7.47 -2.12
C GLY A 63 -4.21 6.38 -1.58
N LYS A 64 -3.36 5.72 -2.40
CA LYS A 64 -2.47 4.62 -1.97
C LYS A 64 -1.51 5.02 -0.85
N SER A 65 -0.71 6.06 -1.06
CA SER A 65 0.25 6.55 -0.04
C SER A 65 -0.46 7.09 1.20
N ILE A 66 -1.65 7.70 1.04
CA ILE A 66 -2.49 8.12 2.17
C ILE A 66 -2.96 6.90 2.99
N THR A 67 -3.26 5.78 2.32
CA THR A 67 -3.57 4.51 3.02
C THR A 67 -2.39 4.04 3.87
N ALA A 68 -1.16 4.04 3.33
CA ALA A 68 0.06 3.72 4.09
C ALA A 68 0.27 4.64 5.28
N GLN A 69 0.13 5.96 5.07
CA GLN A 69 0.23 6.96 6.13
C GLN A 69 -0.86 6.79 7.19
N THR A 70 -2.08 6.43 6.79
CA THR A 70 -3.20 6.19 7.71
C THR A 70 -2.93 4.99 8.61
N ILE A 71 -2.44 3.87 8.05
CA ILE A 71 -2.04 2.68 8.82
C ILE A 71 -1.03 3.05 9.90
N LEU A 72 -0.08 3.92 9.57
CA LEU A 72 0.94 4.37 10.51
C LEU A 72 0.56 5.62 11.32
N ARG A 73 -0.64 6.19 11.13
CA ARG A 73 -1.07 7.48 11.71
C ARG A 73 -0.07 8.61 11.44
N LEU A 74 0.45 8.68 10.20
CA LEU A 74 1.40 9.69 9.73
C LEU A 74 0.73 10.76 8.85
N LEU A 75 -0.59 10.90 8.93
CA LEU A 75 -1.31 11.95 8.20
C LEU A 75 -0.81 13.33 8.60
N PRO A 76 -0.66 14.28 7.66
CA PRO A 76 -0.18 15.62 7.94
C PRO A 76 -1.16 16.39 8.83
N TYR A 77 -0.71 16.77 10.03
CA TYR A 77 -1.46 17.59 10.94
C TYR A 77 -1.29 19.08 10.56
N PRO A 78 -2.33 19.95 10.65
CA PRO A 78 -3.71 19.65 11.08
C PRO A 78 -4.67 19.24 9.95
N TYR A 79 -4.18 19.02 8.75
CA TYR A 79 -5.00 18.89 7.55
C TYR A 79 -5.71 17.55 7.41
N GLY A 80 -5.05 16.46 7.80
CA GLY A 80 -5.55 15.09 7.61
C GLY A 80 -6.21 14.53 8.87
N GLU A 81 -7.44 14.02 8.73
CA GLU A 81 -8.22 13.41 9.80
C GLU A 81 -8.77 12.05 9.38
N ILE A 82 -8.67 11.05 10.26
CA ILE A 82 -9.33 9.75 10.10
C ILE A 82 -10.74 9.90 10.67
N THR A 83 -11.75 9.88 9.78
CA THR A 83 -13.14 10.16 10.13
C THR A 83 -13.91 8.93 10.57
N SER A 84 -13.52 7.74 10.12
CA SER A 84 -14.16 6.48 10.51
C SER A 84 -13.27 5.26 10.31
N GLY A 85 -13.71 4.11 10.80
CA GLY A 85 -13.10 2.82 10.61
C GLY A 85 -12.09 2.42 11.70
N SER A 86 -11.41 1.31 11.45
CA SER A 86 -10.38 0.76 12.33
C SER A 86 -9.22 0.14 11.55
N VAL A 87 -8.04 0.12 12.15
CA VAL A 87 -6.86 -0.56 11.61
C VAL A 87 -6.34 -1.51 12.68
N LEU A 88 -6.60 -2.81 12.49
CA LEU A 88 -6.14 -3.84 13.40
C LEU A 88 -4.80 -4.40 12.93
N PHE A 89 -3.78 -4.23 13.74
CA PHE A 89 -2.48 -4.85 13.55
C PHE A 89 -2.23 -5.84 14.68
N LYS A 90 -2.02 -7.12 14.35
CA LYS A 90 -1.93 -8.20 15.35
C LYS A 90 -3.08 -8.13 16.37
N LYS A 91 -4.31 -7.96 15.87
CA LYS A 91 -5.57 -7.85 16.65
C LYS A 91 -5.69 -6.60 17.54
N LYS A 92 -4.74 -5.64 17.48
CA LYS A 92 -4.81 -4.37 18.21
C LYS A 92 -5.20 -3.23 17.26
N ASP A 93 -6.22 -2.45 17.62
CA ASP A 93 -6.59 -1.27 16.85
C ASP A 93 -5.56 -0.15 17.05
N ILE A 94 -4.67 0.00 16.05
CA ILE A 94 -3.58 0.97 16.12
C ILE A 94 -4.05 2.42 15.99
N LEU A 95 -5.30 2.66 15.57
CA LEU A 95 -5.87 4.02 15.57
C LEU A 95 -6.23 4.50 16.97
N LYS A 96 -6.50 3.57 17.91
CA LYS A 96 -6.95 3.89 19.29
C LYS A 96 -5.84 3.83 20.33
N ILE A 97 -4.70 3.22 20.04
CA ILE A 97 -3.61 3.15 21.03
C ILE A 97 -2.97 4.52 21.29
N PRO A 98 -2.41 4.75 22.49
CA PRO A 98 -1.64 5.94 22.79
C PRO A 98 -0.41 6.09 21.90
N LEU A 99 0.02 7.33 21.63
CA LEU A 99 1.20 7.61 20.81
C LEU A 99 2.47 6.92 21.33
N SER A 100 2.63 6.81 22.65
CA SER A 100 3.77 6.10 23.27
C SER A 100 3.86 4.63 22.86
N GLN A 101 2.73 3.96 22.70
CA GLN A 101 2.69 2.57 22.20
C GLN A 101 2.89 2.53 20.68
N LEU A 102 2.39 3.52 19.95
CA LEU A 102 2.57 3.60 18.50
C LEU A 102 4.05 3.73 18.11
N TYR A 103 4.86 4.44 18.89
CA TYR A 103 6.32 4.51 18.69
C TYR A 103 7.02 3.14 18.81
N THR A 104 6.45 2.21 19.57
CA THR A 104 7.00 0.83 19.64
C THR A 104 6.59 -0.03 18.44
N ILE A 105 5.56 0.37 17.70
CA ILE A 105 5.09 -0.32 16.49
C ILE A 105 5.82 0.20 15.26
N ARG A 106 5.89 1.53 15.11
CA ARG A 106 6.58 2.18 13.98
C ARG A 106 8.07 1.85 14.01
N GLY A 107 8.59 1.37 12.89
CA GLY A 107 9.99 1.01 12.70
C GLY A 107 10.42 -0.32 13.33
N LYS A 108 9.72 -0.81 14.40
CA LYS A 108 10.03 -2.10 15.02
C LYS A 108 9.14 -3.23 14.48
N GLU A 109 7.82 -3.05 14.55
CA GLU A 109 6.84 -4.07 14.12
C GLU A 109 6.39 -3.85 12.68
N ILE A 110 6.29 -2.58 12.27
CA ILE A 110 5.95 -2.16 10.92
C ILE A 110 7.09 -1.31 10.38
N GLY A 111 7.81 -1.82 9.38
CA GLY A 111 8.79 -1.07 8.59
C GLY A 111 8.12 -0.34 7.44
N ILE A 112 8.71 0.77 7.00
CA ILE A 112 8.25 1.51 5.82
C ILE A 112 9.41 1.85 4.90
N ILE A 113 9.19 1.65 3.59
CA ILE A 113 10.03 2.12 2.50
C ILE A 113 9.25 3.24 1.83
N PHE A 114 9.80 4.46 1.86
CA PHE A 114 9.17 5.63 1.25
C PHE A 114 9.42 5.69 -0.27
N GLN A 115 8.57 6.42 -0.98
CA GLN A 115 8.61 6.57 -2.43
C GLN A 115 9.92 7.20 -2.92
N ASP A 116 10.47 8.18 -2.19
CA ASP A 116 11.69 8.89 -2.55
C ASP A 116 12.81 8.55 -1.56
N SER A 117 13.74 7.70 -2.01
CA SER A 117 14.91 7.29 -1.20
C SER A 117 15.88 8.45 -0.96
N PHE A 118 15.94 9.43 -1.86
CA PHE A 118 16.85 10.57 -1.72
C PHE A 118 16.42 11.50 -0.59
N SER A 119 15.12 11.79 -0.48
CA SER A 119 14.59 12.63 0.59
C SER A 119 14.44 11.89 1.92
N ALA A 120 14.37 10.56 1.91
CA ALA A 120 14.21 9.74 3.10
C ALA A 120 15.52 9.51 3.88
N LEU A 121 16.67 9.61 3.22
CA LEU A 121 17.97 9.45 3.86
C LEU A 121 18.52 10.81 4.32
N ASP A 122 19.05 10.86 5.56
CA ASP A 122 19.72 12.06 6.07
C ASP A 122 21.08 12.25 5.35
N PRO A 123 21.27 13.32 4.55
CA PRO A 123 22.51 13.53 3.78
C PRO A 123 23.72 13.82 4.64
N LEU A 124 23.56 14.17 5.91
CA LEU A 124 24.64 14.50 6.86
C LEU A 124 25.09 13.31 7.68
N LEU A 125 24.41 12.17 7.59
CA LEU A 125 24.72 10.97 8.33
C LEU A 125 25.20 9.85 7.38
N SER A 126 26.26 9.14 7.78
CA SER A 126 26.67 7.94 7.04
C SER A 126 25.63 6.83 7.16
N VAL A 127 25.59 5.92 6.18
CA VAL A 127 24.72 4.73 6.17
C VAL A 127 24.74 4.00 7.51
N LYS A 128 25.95 3.76 8.04
CA LYS A 128 26.14 3.13 9.35
C LYS A 128 25.36 3.83 10.45
N LYS A 129 25.47 5.17 10.55
CA LYS A 129 24.84 5.92 11.62
C LYS A 129 23.31 5.84 11.55
N GLN A 130 22.75 5.90 10.35
CA GLN A 130 21.31 5.80 10.13
C GLN A 130 20.77 4.42 10.50
N ILE A 131 21.46 3.33 10.11
CA ILE A 131 21.05 1.96 10.50
C ILE A 131 21.26 1.74 12.02
N GLU A 132 22.39 2.20 12.58
CA GLU A 132 22.63 2.10 14.03
C GLU A 132 21.59 2.83 14.87
N GLU A 133 21.00 3.89 14.35
CA GLU A 133 19.94 4.63 15.04
C GLU A 133 18.71 3.74 15.22
N VAL A 134 18.31 2.96 14.22
CA VAL A 134 17.23 1.98 14.34
C VAL A 134 17.52 0.99 15.46
N TYR A 135 18.72 0.44 15.52
CA TYR A 135 19.12 -0.49 16.59
C TYR A 135 19.11 0.16 17.97
N LYS A 136 19.55 1.42 18.07
CA LYS A 136 19.53 2.19 19.35
C LYS A 136 18.13 2.44 19.84
N ILE A 137 17.19 2.69 18.94
CA ILE A 137 15.80 3.00 19.29
C ILE A 137 15.02 1.72 19.61
N HIS A 138 15.11 0.72 18.73
CA HIS A 138 14.20 -0.43 18.75
C HIS A 138 14.78 -1.71 19.31
N CYS A 139 16.11 -1.88 19.30
CA CYS A 139 16.79 -3.12 19.70
C CYS A 139 17.65 -2.97 20.97
N LYS A 140 17.54 -1.85 21.68
CA LYS A 140 18.38 -1.52 22.85
C LYS A 140 18.38 -2.58 23.97
N SER A 141 17.25 -3.28 24.15
CA SER A 141 17.13 -4.34 25.16
C SER A 141 17.68 -5.69 24.70
N SER A 142 17.81 -5.92 23.39
CA SER A 142 18.20 -7.20 22.80
C SER A 142 19.62 -7.22 22.23
N MET A 143 20.24 -6.03 22.02
CA MET A 143 21.52 -5.89 21.36
C MET A 143 22.45 -4.92 22.10
N LYS A 144 23.71 -5.31 22.31
CA LYS A 144 24.72 -4.43 22.92
C LYS A 144 25.33 -3.50 21.87
N LYS A 145 25.74 -2.29 22.27
CA LYS A 145 26.33 -1.28 21.37
C LYS A 145 27.53 -1.80 20.56
N LYS A 146 28.33 -2.70 21.14
CA LYS A 146 29.47 -3.30 20.46
C LYS A 146 29.10 -4.17 19.26
N ASP A 147 27.86 -4.69 19.25
CA ASP A 147 27.37 -5.62 18.23
C ASP A 147 26.74 -4.88 17.04
N TYR A 148 26.47 -3.55 17.16
CA TYR A 148 25.81 -2.77 16.12
C TYR A 148 26.57 -2.77 14.80
N LYS A 149 27.91 -2.66 14.84
CA LYS A 149 28.74 -2.68 13.62
C LYS A 149 28.54 -3.98 12.84
N HIS A 150 28.53 -5.11 13.54
CA HIS A 150 28.32 -6.43 12.91
C HIS A 150 26.90 -6.52 12.31
N ALA A 151 25.88 -6.08 13.06
CA ALA A 151 24.51 -6.09 12.58
C ALA A 151 24.30 -5.18 11.34
N VAL A 152 24.97 -4.03 11.28
CA VAL A 152 24.99 -3.16 10.09
C VAL A 152 25.58 -3.89 8.88
N ILE A 153 26.70 -4.60 9.05
CA ILE A 153 27.30 -5.37 7.98
C ILE A 153 26.35 -6.46 7.49
N GLU A 154 25.73 -7.20 8.40
CA GLU A 154 24.83 -8.29 8.03
C GLU A 154 23.56 -7.79 7.32
N ILE A 155 22.95 -6.70 7.78
CA ILE A 155 21.77 -6.17 7.09
C ILE A 155 22.12 -5.61 5.69
N LEU A 156 23.30 -5.00 5.53
CA LEU A 156 23.77 -4.55 4.22
C LEU A 156 24.06 -5.73 3.27
N LYS A 157 24.57 -6.86 3.77
CA LYS A 157 24.67 -8.09 2.97
C LYS A 157 23.30 -8.62 2.56
N THR A 158 22.33 -8.63 3.47
CA THR A 158 20.95 -9.07 3.18
C THR A 158 20.33 -8.30 2.04
N VAL A 159 20.61 -7.00 1.92
CA VAL A 159 20.13 -6.18 0.79
C VAL A 159 21.07 -6.18 -0.42
N GLY A 160 22.02 -7.13 -0.49
CA GLY A 160 22.80 -7.44 -1.67
C GLY A 160 24.03 -6.55 -1.90
N PHE A 161 24.59 -5.91 -0.85
CA PHE A 161 25.89 -5.22 -1.01
C PHE A 161 27.06 -6.22 -0.92
N ILE A 162 27.91 -6.22 -1.96
CA ILE A 162 29.10 -7.08 -2.03
C ILE A 162 30.17 -6.60 -1.04
N ASP A 163 30.37 -5.28 -0.95
CA ASP A 163 31.26 -4.64 0.04
C ASP A 163 30.47 -3.79 1.03
N PRO A 164 29.89 -4.41 2.07
CA PRO A 164 29.11 -3.69 3.07
C PRO A 164 30.00 -2.79 3.96
N ILE A 165 31.32 -3.05 4.02
CA ILE A 165 32.25 -2.26 4.84
C ILE A 165 32.45 -0.90 4.17
N GLN A 166 32.65 -0.85 2.86
CA GLN A 166 32.74 0.40 2.12
C GLN A 166 31.43 1.19 2.22
N VAL A 167 30.29 0.54 1.95
CA VAL A 167 28.99 1.20 1.93
C VAL A 167 28.58 1.75 3.30
N MET A 168 28.88 1.05 4.39
CA MET A 168 28.51 1.55 5.73
C MET A 168 29.16 2.90 6.09
N HIS A 169 30.28 3.24 5.48
CA HIS A 169 30.98 4.50 5.72
C HIS A 169 30.58 5.60 4.73
N ALA A 170 29.91 5.24 3.63
CA ALA A 170 29.45 6.19 2.63
C ALA A 170 28.29 7.07 3.14
N TYR A 171 28.17 8.25 2.55
CA TYR A 171 27.04 9.15 2.73
C TYR A 171 26.02 8.97 1.57
N PRO A 172 24.74 9.35 1.74
CA PRO A 172 23.73 9.18 0.70
C PRO A 172 24.14 9.74 -0.67
N HIS A 173 24.73 10.92 -0.70
CA HIS A 173 25.16 11.58 -1.96
C HIS A 173 26.31 10.88 -2.69
N GLU A 174 27.00 9.94 -2.05
CA GLU A 174 28.05 9.11 -2.66
C GLU A 174 27.52 7.81 -3.28
N LEU A 175 26.21 7.55 -3.15
CA LEU A 175 25.53 6.33 -3.58
C LEU A 175 24.67 6.59 -4.83
N SER A 176 24.62 5.61 -5.73
CA SER A 176 23.62 5.63 -6.82
C SER A 176 22.20 5.48 -6.28
N GLY A 177 21.18 5.86 -7.06
CA GLY A 177 19.76 5.75 -6.65
C GLY A 177 19.35 4.33 -6.23
N GLY A 178 19.79 3.31 -6.96
CA GLY A 178 19.55 1.91 -6.58
C GLY A 178 20.31 1.48 -5.31
N MET A 179 21.49 2.06 -5.02
CA MET A 179 22.18 1.83 -3.76
C MET A 179 21.47 2.53 -2.60
N GLN A 180 21.00 3.77 -2.78
CA GLN A 180 20.20 4.49 -1.78
C GLN A 180 18.92 3.73 -1.46
N GLN A 181 18.25 3.19 -2.47
CA GLN A 181 17.05 2.37 -2.30
C GLN A 181 17.33 1.12 -1.45
N ARG A 182 18.44 0.40 -1.73
CA ARG A 182 18.85 -0.75 -0.91
C ARG A 182 19.20 -0.37 0.53
N VAL A 183 19.80 0.79 0.75
CA VAL A 183 20.07 1.31 2.10
C VAL A 183 18.76 1.61 2.82
N MET A 184 17.77 2.23 2.16
CA MET A 184 16.46 2.48 2.74
C MET A 184 15.73 1.18 3.10
N ILE A 185 15.83 0.15 2.24
CA ILE A 185 15.32 -1.21 2.54
C ILE A 185 16.04 -1.78 3.77
N ALA A 186 17.36 -1.64 3.86
CA ALA A 186 18.13 -2.10 5.03
C ALA A 186 17.68 -1.41 6.33
N ILE A 187 17.44 -0.10 6.30
CA ILE A 187 16.91 0.67 7.43
C ILE A 187 15.53 0.15 7.85
N ALA A 188 14.63 -0.04 6.89
CA ALA A 188 13.27 -0.53 7.16
C ALA A 188 13.25 -1.94 7.76
N LEU A 189 14.23 -2.78 7.41
CA LEU A 189 14.36 -4.17 7.86
C LEU A 189 15.21 -4.35 9.12
N ALA A 190 15.97 -3.34 9.55
CA ALA A 190 16.97 -3.46 10.62
C ALA A 190 16.38 -3.95 11.96
N ALA A 191 15.17 -3.55 12.29
CA ALA A 191 14.48 -4.01 13.51
C ALA A 191 13.72 -5.35 13.33
N SER A 192 13.84 -6.01 12.17
CA SER A 192 13.13 -7.25 11.82
C SER A 192 11.61 -7.12 11.96
N PRO A 193 10.98 -6.23 11.20
CA PRO A 193 9.53 -5.99 11.28
C PRO A 193 8.75 -7.21 10.81
N SER A 194 7.52 -7.38 11.30
CA SER A 194 6.60 -8.42 10.84
C SER A 194 5.73 -7.98 9.65
N LEU A 195 5.61 -6.66 9.43
CA LEU A 195 4.97 -6.06 8.26
C LEU A 195 5.89 -5.01 7.66
N LEU A 196 6.06 -5.05 6.34
CA LEU A 196 6.76 -4.04 5.56
C LEU A 196 5.77 -3.32 4.65
N ILE A 197 5.70 -2.01 4.74
CA ILE A 197 4.96 -1.17 3.80
C ILE A 197 5.97 -0.60 2.80
N ALA A 198 5.83 -0.93 1.53
CA ALA A 198 6.70 -0.45 0.45
C ALA A 198 5.89 0.49 -0.46
N ASP A 199 6.05 1.80 -0.26
CA ASP A 199 5.33 2.82 -1.02
C ASP A 199 6.11 3.21 -2.26
N GLU A 200 5.69 2.69 -3.42
CA GLU A 200 6.32 2.85 -4.74
C GLU A 200 7.86 2.66 -4.72
N PRO A 201 8.37 1.54 -4.19
CA PRO A 201 9.79 1.38 -3.88
C PRO A 201 10.71 1.31 -5.11
N THR A 202 10.15 1.34 -6.31
CA THR A 202 10.91 1.22 -7.56
C THR A 202 10.71 2.40 -8.51
N THR A 203 9.90 3.39 -8.13
CA THR A 203 9.71 4.63 -8.87
C THR A 203 11.07 5.36 -8.95
N SER A 204 11.43 5.91 -10.08
CA SER A 204 12.70 6.59 -10.36
C SER A 204 13.93 5.67 -10.58
N LEU A 205 13.76 4.35 -10.63
CA LEU A 205 14.83 3.41 -10.95
C LEU A 205 14.75 2.94 -12.40
N ASP A 206 15.90 2.62 -12.99
CA ASP A 206 15.93 1.93 -14.28
C ASP A 206 15.35 0.51 -14.17
N ILE A 207 14.93 -0.05 -15.30
CA ILE A 207 14.21 -1.35 -15.36
C ILE A 207 15.02 -2.49 -14.71
N VAL A 208 16.34 -2.50 -14.89
CA VAL A 208 17.21 -3.59 -14.36
C VAL A 208 17.27 -3.50 -12.85
N THR A 209 17.52 -2.30 -12.32
CA THR A 209 17.54 -2.03 -10.88
C THR A 209 16.18 -2.28 -10.25
N GLN A 210 15.08 -1.88 -10.91
CA GLN A 210 13.71 -2.14 -10.47
C GLN A 210 13.47 -3.65 -10.31
N MET A 211 13.82 -4.45 -11.33
CA MET A 211 13.65 -5.91 -11.27
C MET A 211 14.46 -6.55 -10.16
N TYR A 212 15.70 -6.07 -9.94
CA TYR A 212 16.52 -6.52 -8.84
C TYR A 212 15.88 -6.23 -7.47
N ILE A 213 15.36 -5.02 -7.25
CA ILE A 213 14.68 -4.65 -5.98
C ILE A 213 13.43 -5.49 -5.74
N ILE A 214 12.64 -5.76 -6.78
CA ILE A 214 11.44 -6.61 -6.68
C ILE A 214 11.82 -8.03 -6.26
N GLN A 215 12.84 -8.61 -6.90
CA GLN A 215 13.33 -9.93 -6.58
C GLN A 215 13.88 -9.99 -5.15
N LEU A 216 14.67 -8.99 -4.75
CA LEU A 216 15.22 -8.87 -3.40
C LEU A 216 14.10 -8.83 -2.33
N LEU A 217 13.05 -8.03 -2.55
CA LEU A 217 11.93 -7.95 -1.61
C LEU A 217 11.18 -9.29 -1.49
N LYS A 218 11.02 -10.01 -2.59
CA LYS A 218 10.39 -11.34 -2.62
C LYS A 218 11.23 -12.38 -1.87
N GLU A 219 12.54 -12.39 -2.06
CA GLU A 219 13.48 -13.27 -1.33
C GLU A 219 13.44 -12.99 0.17
N ILE A 220 13.54 -11.73 0.57
CA ILE A 220 13.49 -11.32 1.99
C ILE A 220 12.15 -11.70 2.62
N GLN A 221 11.03 -11.47 1.90
CA GLN A 221 9.69 -11.86 2.36
C GLN A 221 9.63 -13.35 2.64
N TYR A 222 10.09 -14.17 1.69
CA TYR A 222 10.08 -15.63 1.81
C TYR A 222 10.99 -16.13 2.96
N GLU A 223 12.26 -15.68 2.99
CA GLU A 223 13.24 -16.12 3.98
C GLU A 223 12.89 -15.73 5.42
N LYS A 224 12.35 -14.51 5.59
CA LYS A 224 12.03 -13.96 6.92
C LYS A 224 10.57 -14.09 7.30
N ASN A 225 9.72 -14.65 6.43
CA ASN A 225 8.26 -14.76 6.60
C ASN A 225 7.62 -13.41 7.00
N ILE A 226 8.05 -12.32 6.35
CA ILE A 226 7.53 -10.96 6.56
C ILE A 226 6.30 -10.77 5.67
N SER A 227 5.26 -10.11 6.17
CA SER A 227 4.14 -9.69 5.32
C SER A 227 4.49 -8.37 4.64
N VAL A 228 3.98 -8.15 3.42
CA VAL A 228 4.30 -6.94 2.65
C VAL A 228 3.04 -6.29 2.11
N LEU A 229 2.86 -4.99 2.35
CA LEU A 229 1.96 -4.13 1.60
C LEU A 229 2.79 -3.42 0.52
N PHE A 230 2.65 -3.87 -0.72
CA PHE A 230 3.41 -3.34 -1.85
C PHE A 230 2.54 -2.36 -2.65
N ILE A 231 2.86 -1.07 -2.59
CA ILE A 231 2.12 -0.02 -3.30
C ILE A 231 2.81 0.26 -4.62
N THR A 232 2.05 0.24 -5.71
CA THR A 232 2.54 0.53 -7.05
C THR A 232 1.40 0.99 -7.97
N HIS A 233 1.75 1.60 -9.10
CA HIS A 233 0.84 1.83 -10.22
C HIS A 233 1.07 0.87 -11.39
N ASP A 234 2.06 -0.03 -11.27
CA ASP A 234 2.47 -0.95 -12.33
C ASP A 234 1.95 -2.38 -12.08
N MET A 235 0.96 -2.78 -12.88
CA MET A 235 0.37 -4.12 -12.81
C MET A 235 1.31 -5.24 -13.27
N HIS A 236 2.38 -4.94 -14.07
CA HIS A 236 3.39 -5.95 -14.41
C HIS A 236 4.18 -6.38 -13.18
N ILE A 237 4.46 -5.43 -12.27
CA ILE A 237 5.11 -5.72 -11.00
C ILE A 237 4.19 -6.57 -10.12
N VAL A 238 2.90 -6.22 -10.05
CA VAL A 238 1.91 -6.97 -9.26
C VAL A 238 1.91 -8.44 -9.64
N ASN A 239 1.83 -8.76 -10.93
CA ASN A 239 1.84 -10.13 -11.44
C ASN A 239 3.10 -10.93 -11.03
N LYS A 240 4.22 -10.24 -10.79
CA LYS A 240 5.50 -10.89 -10.43
C LYS A 240 5.68 -11.13 -8.94
N ILE A 241 5.14 -10.25 -8.10
CA ILE A 241 5.46 -10.25 -6.67
C ILE A 241 4.28 -10.60 -5.77
N ALA A 242 3.04 -10.20 -6.13
CA ALA A 242 1.93 -10.19 -5.20
C ALA A 242 1.12 -11.49 -5.21
N ASP A 243 0.73 -11.96 -4.02
CA ASP A 243 -0.22 -13.05 -3.82
C ASP A 243 -1.67 -12.59 -4.01
N SER A 244 -1.96 -11.38 -3.53
CA SER A 244 -3.28 -10.73 -3.63
C SER A 244 -3.15 -9.29 -4.07
N VAL A 245 -4.19 -8.77 -4.72
CA VAL A 245 -4.24 -7.39 -5.22
C VAL A 245 -5.48 -6.66 -4.71
N VAL A 246 -5.28 -5.39 -4.36
CA VAL A 246 -6.32 -4.43 -3.99
C VAL A 246 -6.25 -3.26 -4.95
N VAL A 247 -7.27 -3.09 -5.78
CA VAL A 247 -7.33 -2.03 -6.80
C VAL A 247 -8.07 -0.84 -6.23
N MET A 248 -7.43 0.32 -6.22
CA MET A 248 -7.99 1.58 -5.74
C MET A 248 -8.29 2.55 -6.88
N TYR A 249 -9.42 3.21 -6.79
CA TYR A 249 -9.81 4.32 -7.66
C TYR A 249 -10.49 5.43 -6.85
N ALA A 250 -10.01 6.67 -6.98
CA ALA A 250 -10.59 7.86 -6.35
C ALA A 250 -10.94 7.65 -4.85
N GLY A 251 -10.01 7.09 -4.07
CA GLY A 251 -10.17 6.87 -2.62
C GLY A 251 -11.00 5.65 -2.22
N GLN A 252 -11.44 4.82 -3.17
CA GLN A 252 -12.21 3.60 -2.88
C GLN A 252 -11.49 2.35 -3.35
N VAL A 253 -11.68 1.23 -2.64
CA VAL A 253 -11.36 -0.10 -3.17
C VAL A 253 -12.46 -0.49 -4.16
N VAL A 254 -12.08 -0.68 -5.43
CA VAL A 254 -13.03 -1.04 -6.50
C VAL A 254 -13.02 -2.51 -6.84
N GLU A 255 -11.89 -3.18 -6.64
CA GLU A 255 -11.76 -4.62 -6.80
C GLU A 255 -10.64 -5.17 -5.92
N SER A 256 -10.78 -6.38 -5.38
CA SER A 256 -9.72 -7.05 -4.64
C SER A 256 -9.89 -8.56 -4.71
N GLY A 257 -8.76 -9.28 -4.71
CA GLY A 257 -8.76 -10.73 -4.76
C GLY A 257 -7.36 -11.31 -4.88
N LYS A 258 -7.28 -12.62 -5.10
CA LYS A 258 -6.01 -13.24 -5.48
C LYS A 258 -5.52 -12.68 -6.80
N THR A 259 -4.23 -12.46 -6.92
CA THR A 259 -3.63 -11.84 -8.10
C THR A 259 -4.02 -12.59 -9.37
N ASP A 260 -3.89 -13.92 -9.39
CA ASP A 260 -4.23 -14.74 -10.56
C ASP A 260 -5.70 -14.62 -10.96
N GLU A 261 -6.63 -14.56 -9.98
CA GLU A 261 -8.07 -14.43 -10.24
C GLU A 261 -8.39 -13.06 -10.85
N VAL A 262 -7.89 -11.99 -10.26
CA VAL A 262 -8.18 -10.61 -10.71
C VAL A 262 -7.54 -10.33 -12.08
N LEU A 263 -6.33 -10.86 -12.34
CA LEU A 263 -5.66 -10.69 -13.62
C LEU A 263 -6.32 -11.50 -14.74
N ALA A 264 -6.79 -12.74 -14.44
CA ALA A 264 -7.43 -13.60 -15.43
C ALA A 264 -8.86 -13.14 -15.75
N GLU A 265 -9.62 -12.72 -14.73
CA GLU A 265 -11.02 -12.30 -14.89
C GLU A 265 -11.30 -11.00 -14.11
N PRO A 266 -10.83 -9.84 -14.61
CA PRO A 266 -11.12 -8.56 -14.00
C PRO A 266 -12.61 -8.23 -14.08
N LEU A 267 -13.24 -7.95 -12.94
CA LEU A 267 -14.68 -7.73 -12.86
C LEU A 267 -15.05 -6.25 -12.95
N HIS A 268 -14.19 -5.34 -12.45
CA HIS A 268 -14.43 -3.91 -12.51
C HIS A 268 -13.93 -3.31 -13.84
N PRO A 269 -14.70 -2.43 -14.51
CA PRO A 269 -14.27 -1.82 -15.77
C PRO A 269 -12.93 -1.06 -15.66
N TYR A 270 -12.65 -0.43 -14.53
CA TYR A 270 -11.37 0.23 -14.29
C TYR A 270 -10.20 -0.75 -14.26
N THR A 271 -10.34 -1.90 -13.59
CA THR A 271 -9.29 -2.94 -13.54
C THR A 271 -9.00 -3.48 -14.93
N ARG A 272 -10.02 -3.66 -15.76
CA ARG A 272 -9.85 -4.05 -17.18
C ARG A 272 -9.07 -3.00 -17.94
N ALA A 273 -9.44 -1.72 -17.81
CA ALA A 273 -8.74 -0.63 -18.49
C ALA A 273 -7.27 -0.55 -18.08
N LEU A 274 -6.95 -0.77 -16.79
CA LEU A 274 -5.55 -0.86 -16.31
C LEU A 274 -4.79 -2.02 -16.97
N LEU A 275 -5.42 -3.19 -17.11
CA LEU A 275 -4.80 -4.37 -17.72
C LEU A 275 -4.65 -4.24 -19.24
N GLU A 276 -5.59 -3.60 -19.93
CA GLU A 276 -5.52 -3.34 -21.36
C GLU A 276 -4.32 -2.45 -21.73
N VAL A 277 -3.96 -1.51 -20.87
CA VAL A 277 -2.74 -0.69 -21.06
C VAL A 277 -1.47 -1.52 -21.01
N MET A 278 -1.47 -2.62 -20.24
CA MET A 278 -0.32 -3.52 -20.09
C MET A 278 -0.09 -4.45 -21.29
N HIS A 279 -1.16 -4.84 -22.00
CA HIS A 279 -1.09 -5.77 -23.11
C HIS A 279 -1.34 -5.06 -24.45
N PRO A 280 -0.35 -4.35 -25.01
CA PRO A 280 -0.51 -3.65 -26.28
C PRO A 280 -0.93 -4.55 -27.44
N ASP A 281 -0.64 -5.85 -27.36
CA ASP A 281 -0.96 -6.84 -28.40
C ASP A 281 -2.45 -7.25 -28.43
N ILE A 282 -3.21 -6.98 -27.36
CA ILE A 282 -4.66 -7.30 -27.29
C ILE A 282 -5.52 -6.14 -27.82
N ARG A 283 -4.91 -5.07 -28.31
CA ARG A 283 -5.61 -3.88 -28.77
C ARG A 283 -6.48 -4.17 -29.99
N THR A 284 -7.77 -4.16 -29.78
CA THR A 284 -8.77 -4.16 -30.87
C THR A 284 -8.92 -2.78 -31.53
N SER A 285 -8.35 -1.71 -30.97
CA SER A 285 -8.40 -0.36 -31.53
C SER A 285 -7.01 0.28 -31.64
N LYS A 286 -6.74 0.96 -32.77
CA LYS A 286 -5.51 1.70 -33.05
C LYS A 286 -5.30 2.97 -32.18
N ARG A 287 -6.20 3.26 -31.26
CA ARG A 287 -6.09 4.40 -30.32
C ARG A 287 -5.96 3.87 -28.89
N PHE A 288 -5.00 4.39 -28.14
CA PHE A 288 -5.00 4.23 -26.69
C PHE A 288 -6.35 4.70 -26.15
N PRO A 289 -7.01 3.93 -25.25
CA PRO A 289 -8.14 4.47 -24.54
C PRO A 289 -7.62 5.68 -23.76
N VAL A 290 -7.94 6.87 -24.27
CA VAL A 290 -7.69 8.11 -23.54
C VAL A 290 -8.69 8.09 -22.39
N ILE A 291 -8.22 7.69 -21.23
CA ILE A 291 -8.98 7.84 -20.00
C ILE A 291 -9.00 9.36 -19.78
N THR A 292 -10.07 10.01 -20.22
CA THR A 292 -10.25 11.46 -20.08
C THR A 292 -10.07 11.83 -18.63
N CYS A 293 -9.02 12.56 -18.32
CA CYS A 293 -8.78 13.11 -16.98
C CYS A 293 -9.85 14.18 -16.71
N ILE A 294 -10.94 13.81 -16.10
CA ILE A 294 -11.73 14.77 -15.34
C ILE A 294 -10.95 14.96 -14.04
N SER A 295 -10.68 16.21 -13.68
CA SER A 295 -9.93 16.50 -12.45
C SER A 295 -10.54 15.72 -11.28
N GLU A 296 -9.75 14.80 -10.70
CA GLU A 296 -10.19 13.91 -9.60
C GLU A 296 -10.76 14.69 -8.41
N MET A 297 -10.35 15.95 -8.23
CA MET A 297 -10.89 16.84 -7.20
C MET A 297 -12.41 17.01 -7.24
N ASN A 298 -13.05 16.96 -8.43
CA ASN A 298 -14.49 17.09 -8.53
C ASN A 298 -15.24 15.78 -8.18
N LEU A 299 -14.57 14.63 -8.29
CA LEU A 299 -15.15 13.32 -7.94
C LEU A 299 -15.16 13.06 -6.43
N LEU A 300 -14.28 13.74 -5.67
CA LEU A 300 -14.17 13.59 -4.22
C LEU A 300 -15.27 14.33 -3.44
N GLN A 301 -16.10 15.13 -4.11
CA GLN A 301 -17.11 16.01 -3.47
C GLN A 301 -18.51 15.40 -3.35
N SER A 302 -18.81 14.26 -3.97
CA SER A 302 -20.16 13.65 -3.89
C SER A 302 -20.09 12.16 -3.55
N ASP A 303 -20.87 11.77 -2.54
CA ASP A 303 -20.84 10.41 -1.96
C ASP A 303 -21.92 9.47 -2.52
N ASN A 304 -22.84 9.95 -3.40
CA ASN A 304 -24.05 9.23 -3.74
C ASN A 304 -24.05 8.54 -5.10
N PHE A 305 -22.95 8.50 -5.84
CA PHE A 305 -22.86 7.84 -7.14
C PHE A 305 -21.56 7.05 -7.33
N CYS A 306 -21.48 6.26 -8.41
CA CYS A 306 -20.25 5.53 -8.77
C CYS A 306 -19.15 6.51 -9.17
N ARG A 307 -18.03 6.53 -8.44
CA ARG A 307 -16.90 7.44 -8.72
C ARG A 307 -16.26 7.20 -10.10
N PHE A 308 -16.41 6.01 -10.68
CA PHE A 308 -15.91 5.69 -12.02
C PHE A 308 -16.90 6.04 -13.15
N LEU A 309 -18.10 6.56 -12.85
CA LEU A 309 -19.18 6.81 -13.80
C LEU A 309 -18.73 7.52 -15.07
N SER A 310 -17.99 8.62 -14.96
CA SER A 310 -17.59 9.48 -16.08
C SER A 310 -16.60 8.84 -17.05
N ARG A 311 -15.95 7.77 -16.63
CA ARG A 311 -14.91 7.04 -17.40
C ARG A 311 -15.35 5.62 -17.77
N CYS A 312 -16.54 5.22 -17.34
CA CYS A 312 -17.02 3.85 -17.45
C CYS A 312 -17.72 3.60 -18.80
N SER A 313 -17.20 2.65 -19.60
CA SER A 313 -17.78 2.27 -20.90
C SER A 313 -19.14 1.55 -20.79
N ILE A 314 -19.44 0.98 -19.60
CA ILE A 314 -20.70 0.24 -19.33
C ILE A 314 -21.58 0.96 -18.33
N ALA A 315 -21.41 2.27 -18.17
CA ALA A 315 -22.19 3.08 -17.24
C ALA A 315 -23.70 3.05 -17.58
N GLN A 316 -24.55 2.98 -16.55
CA GLN A 316 -26.00 3.01 -16.67
C GLN A 316 -26.58 3.99 -15.64
N ASP A 317 -27.86 4.34 -15.75
CA ASP A 317 -28.55 5.33 -14.92
C ASP A 317 -28.40 5.07 -13.42
N ARG A 318 -28.41 3.81 -13.00
CA ARG A 318 -28.19 3.44 -11.61
C ARG A 318 -26.83 3.92 -11.07
N CYS A 319 -25.80 3.91 -11.91
CA CYS A 319 -24.45 4.37 -11.52
C CYS A 319 -24.41 5.87 -11.21
N ALA A 320 -25.34 6.66 -11.77
CA ALA A 320 -25.47 8.09 -11.53
C ALA A 320 -26.29 8.42 -10.26
N CYS A 321 -27.09 7.48 -9.79
CA CYS A 321 -28.03 7.69 -8.68
C CYS A 321 -27.63 6.99 -7.38
N GLU A 322 -26.78 5.95 -7.47
CA GLU A 322 -26.42 5.11 -6.32
C GLU A 322 -24.91 4.84 -6.29
N LYS A 323 -24.35 4.79 -5.08
CA LYS A 323 -22.98 4.34 -4.83
C LYS A 323 -22.96 2.82 -4.77
N PRO A 324 -22.14 2.12 -5.59
CA PRO A 324 -22.01 0.68 -5.47
C PRO A 324 -21.28 0.28 -4.19
N GLU A 325 -21.72 -0.78 -3.56
CA GLU A 325 -21.03 -1.40 -2.42
C GLU A 325 -19.97 -2.38 -2.90
N LEU A 326 -18.95 -2.62 -2.06
CA LEU A 326 -17.97 -3.69 -2.30
C LEU A 326 -18.63 -5.03 -1.97
N ILE A 327 -18.93 -5.83 -2.99
CA ILE A 327 -19.64 -7.11 -2.84
C ILE A 327 -18.71 -8.29 -3.12
N LYS A 328 -18.91 -9.38 -2.38
CA LYS A 328 -18.21 -10.66 -2.57
C LYS A 328 -18.77 -11.38 -3.80
N LYS A 329 -17.88 -11.76 -4.74
CA LYS A 329 -18.22 -12.56 -5.94
C LYS A 329 -17.79 -14.01 -5.85
N SER A 330 -16.60 -14.28 -5.26
CA SER A 330 -16.12 -15.61 -4.91
C SER A 330 -15.60 -15.59 -3.46
N ASN A 331 -14.97 -16.69 -3.03
CA ASN A 331 -14.40 -16.73 -1.66
C ASN A 331 -13.31 -15.69 -1.44
N THR A 332 -12.60 -15.29 -2.48
CA THR A 332 -11.43 -14.40 -2.46
C THR A 332 -11.62 -13.13 -3.27
N HIS A 333 -12.64 -13.03 -4.16
CA HIS A 333 -12.81 -11.96 -5.12
C HIS A 333 -13.97 -11.02 -4.74
N PHE A 334 -13.67 -9.74 -4.57
CA PHE A 334 -14.60 -8.68 -4.21
C PHE A 334 -14.58 -7.59 -5.29
N VAL A 335 -15.74 -6.97 -5.56
CA VAL A 335 -15.87 -5.90 -6.56
C VAL A 335 -16.91 -4.87 -6.17
N ARG A 336 -16.62 -3.61 -6.45
CA ARG A 336 -17.50 -2.46 -6.23
C ARG A 336 -18.12 -2.00 -7.56
N CYS A 337 -19.01 -2.80 -8.11
CA CYS A 337 -19.69 -2.50 -9.37
C CYS A 337 -21.06 -3.18 -9.46
N PHE A 338 -22.11 -2.44 -9.86
CA PHE A 338 -23.44 -3.02 -10.09
C PHE A 338 -23.45 -4.01 -11.25
N TYR A 339 -22.58 -3.81 -12.24
CA TYR A 339 -22.53 -4.55 -13.49
C TYR A 339 -21.23 -5.35 -13.66
N ALA A 340 -20.67 -5.80 -12.55
CA ALA A 340 -19.43 -6.55 -12.51
C ALA A 340 -19.42 -7.73 -13.49
N GLY A 341 -18.31 -7.91 -14.23
CA GLY A 341 -18.16 -8.98 -15.19
C GLY A 341 -18.82 -8.75 -16.55
N ARG A 342 -19.62 -7.69 -16.75
CA ARG A 342 -20.17 -7.35 -18.08
C ARG A 342 -19.05 -6.79 -18.97
N LYS A 343 -19.03 -7.25 -20.24
CA LYS A 343 -18.13 -6.76 -21.30
C LYS A 343 -18.71 -5.56 -22.00
#